data_037e7435b13164d799a926411f5029c5
#
_entry.id   037e7435b13164d799a926411f5029c5
#
_cell.length_a   1.000
_cell.length_b   1.000
_cell.length_c   1.000
_cell.angle_alpha   90.00
_cell.angle_beta   90.00
_cell.angle_gamma   90.00
#
_symmetry.space_group_name_H-M   'P 1'
#
loop_
_entity.id
_entity.type
_entity.pdbx_description
1 polymer ?
#
loop_
_entity_poly.entity_id
_entity_poly.type
_entity_poly.pdbx_seq_one_letter_code
_entity_poly.pdbx_strand_id
1 'polypeptide(L)'
;MALIIQKYGGTSVADAKRVKEVAKRVVKYKKAGHDVIVVVSAPAGRTDELIKRAYELSDSPNKREFDMLLTSGEQISIASLAIAVADLGEKAVSLNAFQVNFKTTSVHTKAKIIDIDTQIIQKKLDEGNVVVFAGFQGITENNEITTLGRGGSDTTAVALGAALNADEVEIYTDVDLSLIHISEP
;
A
#
# COMPACT_ATOMS: atom_id res chain seq x y z
N MET A 1 -21.15 5.92 -8.44
CA MET A 1 -19.78 6.24 -7.99
C MET A 1 -19.53 5.42 -6.75
N ALA A 2 -18.51 4.58 -6.74
CA ALA A 2 -18.15 3.71 -5.62
C ALA A 2 -16.70 4.00 -5.20
N LEU A 3 -16.36 3.78 -3.92
CA LEU A 3 -14.99 3.74 -3.43
C LEU A 3 -14.47 2.30 -3.51
N ILE A 4 -13.46 2.09 -4.33
CA ILE A 4 -12.85 0.77 -4.57
C ILE A 4 -11.41 0.79 -4.10
N ILE A 5 -11.04 -0.18 -3.29
CA ILE A 5 -9.66 -0.40 -2.86
C ILE A 5 -9.13 -1.62 -3.58
N GLN A 6 -8.01 -1.46 -4.26
CA GLN A 6 -7.32 -2.53 -4.98
C GLN A 6 -5.97 -2.79 -4.36
N LYS A 7 -5.67 -4.03 -3.99
CA LYS A 7 -4.36 -4.42 -3.49
C LYS A 7 -3.61 -5.26 -4.53
N TYR A 8 -2.39 -4.87 -4.82
CA TYR A 8 -1.48 -5.60 -5.70
C TYR A 8 -0.24 -6.08 -4.95
N GLY A 9 0.10 -7.35 -5.13
CA GLY A 9 1.32 -7.96 -4.59
C GLY A 9 2.59 -7.53 -5.34
N GLY A 10 3.75 -7.90 -4.81
CA GLY A 10 5.04 -7.48 -5.33
C GLY A 10 5.31 -7.91 -6.77
N THR A 11 4.81 -9.04 -7.22
CA THR A 11 4.97 -9.52 -8.60
C THR A 11 4.23 -8.63 -9.61
N SER A 12 3.09 -8.06 -9.22
CA SER A 12 2.33 -7.12 -10.05
C SER A 12 3.04 -5.78 -10.24
N VAL A 13 4.01 -5.45 -9.41
CA VAL A 13 4.79 -4.20 -9.44
C VAL A 13 6.30 -4.46 -9.55
N ALA A 14 6.70 -5.63 -10.03
CA ALA A 14 8.08 -6.08 -10.08
C ALA A 14 8.96 -5.28 -11.05
N ASP A 15 8.38 -4.80 -12.13
CA ASP A 15 9.07 -4.06 -13.20
C ASP A 15 8.15 -3.01 -13.84
N ALA A 16 8.74 -2.15 -14.66
CA ALA A 16 8.00 -1.06 -15.31
C ALA A 16 6.85 -1.55 -16.21
N LYS A 17 7.00 -2.69 -16.88
CA LYS A 17 5.94 -3.26 -17.73
C LYS A 17 4.73 -3.64 -16.91
N ARG A 18 4.94 -4.33 -15.78
CA ARG A 18 3.87 -4.77 -14.87
C ARG A 18 3.21 -3.58 -14.19
N VAL A 19 3.98 -2.59 -13.75
CA VAL A 19 3.44 -1.34 -13.19
C VAL A 19 2.53 -0.63 -14.18
N LYS A 20 2.91 -0.55 -15.46
CA LYS A 20 2.05 0.03 -16.52
C LYS A 20 0.75 -0.76 -16.74
N GLU A 21 0.77 -2.09 -16.64
CA GLU A 21 -0.45 -2.89 -16.74
C GLU A 21 -1.40 -2.65 -15.54
N VAL A 22 -0.85 -2.55 -14.32
CA VAL A 22 -1.64 -2.16 -13.15
C VAL A 22 -2.23 -0.75 -13.34
N ALA A 23 -1.43 0.21 -13.79
CA ALA A 23 -1.89 1.58 -14.04
C ALA A 23 -3.05 1.63 -15.04
N LYS A 24 -3.00 0.88 -16.14
CA LYS A 24 -4.10 0.79 -17.11
C LYS A 24 -5.40 0.27 -16.46
N ARG A 25 -5.30 -0.73 -15.62
CA ARG A 25 -6.47 -1.28 -14.89
C ARG A 25 -7.04 -0.23 -13.95
N VAL A 26 -6.22 0.41 -13.14
CA VAL A 26 -6.61 1.47 -12.21
C VAL A 26 -7.31 2.63 -12.92
N VAL A 27 -6.72 3.10 -14.02
CA VAL A 27 -7.28 4.17 -14.84
C VAL A 27 -8.64 3.79 -15.43
N LYS A 28 -8.85 2.52 -15.80
CA LYS A 28 -10.15 2.05 -16.29
C LYS A 28 -11.25 2.23 -15.23
N TYR A 29 -10.98 1.90 -13.97
CA TYR A 29 -11.93 2.10 -12.86
C TYR A 29 -12.17 3.60 -12.61
N LYS A 30 -11.10 4.41 -12.61
CA LYS A 30 -11.23 5.86 -12.43
C LYS A 30 -12.08 6.51 -13.53
N LYS A 31 -11.85 6.15 -14.79
CA LYS A 31 -12.64 6.63 -15.94
C LYS A 31 -14.09 6.13 -15.92
N ALA A 32 -14.37 5.04 -15.26
CA ALA A 32 -15.75 4.56 -15.04
C ALA A 32 -16.47 5.36 -13.93
N GLY A 33 -15.83 6.34 -13.33
CA GLY A 33 -16.42 7.25 -12.35
C GLY A 33 -16.28 6.79 -10.89
N HIS A 34 -15.38 5.84 -10.62
CA HIS A 34 -15.11 5.38 -9.25
C HIS A 34 -13.98 6.18 -8.60
N ASP A 35 -14.00 6.25 -7.27
CA ASP A 35 -12.83 6.60 -6.49
C ASP A 35 -11.98 5.37 -6.24
N VAL A 36 -10.68 5.48 -6.42
CA VAL A 36 -9.77 4.33 -6.37
C VAL A 36 -8.60 4.60 -5.42
N ILE A 37 -8.43 3.68 -4.49
CA ILE A 37 -7.21 3.57 -3.68
C ILE A 37 -6.50 2.29 -4.09
N VAL A 38 -5.19 2.38 -4.33
CA VAL A 38 -4.37 1.22 -4.70
C VAL A 38 -3.33 0.98 -3.62
N VAL A 39 -3.43 -0.16 -2.94
CA VAL A 39 -2.45 -0.59 -1.95
C VAL A 39 -1.43 -1.50 -2.64
N VAL A 40 -0.16 -1.20 -2.52
CA VAL A 40 0.91 -1.98 -3.15
C VAL A 40 1.94 -2.47 -2.13
N SER A 41 2.50 -3.64 -2.41
CA SER A 41 3.68 -4.18 -1.73
C SER A 41 4.96 -3.68 -2.40
N ALA A 42 6.11 -3.90 -1.76
CA ALA A 42 7.41 -3.72 -2.40
C ALA A 42 7.50 -4.57 -3.69
N PRO A 43 8.31 -4.18 -4.69
CA PRO A 43 8.54 -4.99 -5.87
C PRO A 43 9.04 -6.39 -5.48
N ALA A 44 8.65 -7.42 -6.24
CA ALA A 44 9.04 -8.81 -5.97
C ALA A 44 10.55 -8.95 -5.77
N GLY A 45 10.95 -9.65 -4.72
CA GLY A 45 12.34 -9.86 -4.33
C GLY A 45 12.98 -8.70 -3.56
N ARG A 46 12.39 -7.49 -3.58
CA ARG A 46 12.97 -6.31 -2.91
C ARG A 46 13.01 -6.46 -1.39
N THR A 47 11.96 -6.96 -0.79
CA THR A 47 11.93 -7.20 0.67
C THR A 47 13.02 -8.18 1.09
N ASP A 48 13.21 -9.27 0.35
CA ASP A 48 14.26 -10.27 0.63
C ASP A 48 15.67 -9.68 0.47
N GLU A 49 15.90 -8.83 -0.54
CA GLU A 49 17.15 -8.09 -0.71
C GLU A 49 17.44 -7.17 0.51
N LEU A 50 16.43 -6.46 0.99
CA LEU A 50 16.57 -5.55 2.13
C LEU A 50 16.81 -6.32 3.43
N ILE A 51 16.15 -7.46 3.62
CA ILE A 51 16.39 -8.36 4.75
C ILE A 51 17.84 -8.88 4.71
N LYS A 52 18.27 -9.38 3.56
CA LYS A 52 19.65 -9.85 3.37
C LYS A 52 20.65 -8.75 3.69
N ARG A 53 20.43 -7.54 3.17
CA ARG A 53 21.28 -6.37 3.45
C ARG A 53 21.39 -6.06 4.94
N ALA A 54 20.29 -6.14 5.69
CA ALA A 54 20.30 -5.91 7.13
C ALA A 54 21.19 -6.92 7.86
N TYR A 55 21.09 -8.20 7.49
CA TYR A 55 21.87 -9.27 8.11
C TYR A 55 23.34 -9.32 7.64
N GLU A 56 23.66 -8.76 6.49
CA GLU A 56 25.05 -8.51 6.07
C GLU A 56 25.73 -7.42 6.93
N LEU A 57 24.94 -6.50 7.50
CA LEU A 57 25.44 -5.43 8.36
C LEU A 57 25.52 -5.82 9.85
N SER A 58 24.67 -6.75 10.30
CA SER A 58 24.59 -7.16 11.70
C SER A 58 23.93 -8.54 11.82
N ASP A 59 24.46 -9.40 12.68
CA ASP A 59 23.82 -10.69 13.02
C ASP A 59 22.50 -10.51 13.78
N SER A 60 22.31 -9.36 14.41
CA SER A 60 21.09 -8.99 15.13
C SER A 60 20.71 -7.54 14.85
N PRO A 61 20.12 -7.25 13.69
CA PRO A 61 19.74 -5.89 13.33
C PRO A 61 18.77 -5.27 14.34
N ASN A 62 18.99 -4.02 14.70
CA ASN A 62 18.03 -3.28 15.51
C ASN A 62 16.67 -3.24 14.81
N LYS A 63 15.61 -3.63 15.48
CA LYS A 63 14.28 -3.83 14.88
C LYS A 63 13.66 -2.53 14.36
N ARG A 64 13.92 -1.40 15.02
CA ARG A 64 13.48 -0.09 14.54
C ARG A 64 14.12 0.26 13.20
N GLU A 65 15.44 0.10 13.10
CA GLU A 65 16.17 0.37 11.86
C GLU A 65 15.86 -0.67 10.77
N PHE A 66 15.53 -1.90 11.17
CA PHE A 66 15.07 -2.94 10.27
C PHE A 66 13.75 -2.54 9.60
N ASP A 67 12.77 -2.07 10.37
CA ASP A 67 11.50 -1.55 9.85
C ASP A 67 11.72 -0.35 8.91
N MET A 68 12.58 0.58 9.30
CA MET A 68 12.96 1.73 8.46
C MET A 68 13.52 1.28 7.10
N LEU A 69 14.39 0.28 7.11
CA LEU A 69 14.99 -0.27 5.89
C LEU A 69 13.94 -0.97 5.02
N LEU A 70 13.14 -1.86 5.60
CA LEU A 70 12.17 -2.65 4.85
C LEU A 70 11.10 -1.79 4.17
N THR A 71 10.59 -0.76 4.84
CA THR A 71 9.54 0.11 4.30
C THR A 71 9.98 0.93 3.09
N SER A 72 11.27 1.04 2.83
CA SER A 72 11.79 1.69 1.62
C SER A 72 11.35 0.97 0.33
N GLY A 73 11.05 -0.32 0.40
CA GLY A 73 10.59 -1.11 -0.74
C GLY A 73 9.24 -0.63 -1.28
N GLU A 74 8.27 -0.37 -0.42
CA GLU A 74 6.96 0.12 -0.81
C GLU A 74 7.00 1.55 -1.37
N GLN A 75 7.96 2.38 -0.93
CA GLN A 75 8.16 3.73 -1.49
C GLN A 75 8.45 3.68 -2.99
N ILE A 76 9.23 2.69 -3.44
CA ILE A 76 9.52 2.47 -4.86
C ILE A 76 8.21 2.19 -5.60
N SER A 77 7.40 1.27 -5.09
CA SER A 77 6.15 0.85 -5.75
C SER A 77 5.13 1.97 -5.84
N ILE A 78 4.90 2.72 -4.75
CA ILE A 78 3.87 3.78 -4.75
C ILE A 78 4.25 4.92 -5.69
N ALA A 79 5.50 5.32 -5.71
CA ALA A 79 5.97 6.38 -6.59
C ALA A 79 5.91 5.93 -8.06
N SER A 80 6.37 4.72 -8.37
CA SER A 80 6.36 4.16 -9.72
C SER A 80 4.94 4.05 -10.28
N LEU A 81 3.99 3.56 -9.49
CA LEU A 81 2.61 3.43 -9.94
C LEU A 81 1.92 4.79 -10.10
N ALA A 82 2.16 5.74 -9.19
CA ALA A 82 1.62 7.08 -9.32
C ALA A 82 2.13 7.79 -10.60
N ILE A 83 3.41 7.63 -10.93
CA ILE A 83 3.98 8.13 -12.19
C ILE A 83 3.27 7.49 -13.40
N ALA A 84 3.07 6.18 -13.38
CA ALA A 84 2.44 5.47 -14.49
C ALA A 84 0.96 5.83 -14.67
N VAL A 85 0.23 6.07 -13.58
CA VAL A 85 -1.17 6.53 -13.63
C VAL A 85 -1.23 7.96 -14.19
N ALA A 86 -0.33 8.85 -13.76
CA ALA A 86 -0.25 10.21 -14.25
C ALA A 86 0.10 10.28 -15.76
N ASP A 87 0.96 9.39 -16.23
CA ASP A 87 1.32 9.27 -17.66
C ASP A 87 0.10 8.88 -18.53
N LEU A 88 -0.90 8.24 -17.95
CA LEU A 88 -2.18 7.90 -18.60
C LEU A 88 -3.24 9.00 -18.52
N GLY A 89 -2.88 10.17 -17.97
CA GLY A 89 -3.73 11.37 -17.94
C GLY A 89 -4.64 11.49 -16.72
N GLU A 90 -4.51 10.63 -15.72
CA GLU A 90 -5.26 10.72 -14.46
C GLU A 90 -4.42 11.34 -13.35
N LYS A 91 -5.07 12.08 -12.45
CA LYS A 91 -4.39 12.56 -11.24
C LYS A 91 -4.07 11.39 -10.32
N ALA A 92 -2.86 11.35 -9.81
CA ALA A 92 -2.43 10.35 -8.84
C ALA A 92 -1.55 10.96 -7.76
N VAL A 93 -1.65 10.42 -6.55
CA VAL A 93 -0.81 10.80 -5.43
C VAL A 93 -0.37 9.55 -4.68
N SER A 94 0.94 9.45 -4.41
CA SER A 94 1.49 8.40 -3.56
C SER A 94 1.50 8.87 -2.10
N LEU A 95 1.04 8.00 -1.19
CA LEU A 95 1.02 8.25 0.24
C LEU A 95 1.60 7.06 1.00
N ASN A 96 2.40 7.34 2.00
CA ASN A 96 2.88 6.35 2.95
C ASN A 96 2.19 6.51 4.32
N ALA A 97 2.44 5.57 5.23
CA ALA A 97 1.82 5.55 6.55
C ALA A 97 2.11 6.81 7.38
N PHE A 98 3.29 7.40 7.24
CA PHE A 98 3.69 8.61 7.96
C PHE A 98 2.84 9.82 7.54
N GLN A 99 2.56 9.95 6.25
CA GLN A 99 1.82 11.09 5.70
C GLN A 99 0.33 11.11 6.11
N VAL A 100 -0.22 9.95 6.46
CA VAL A 100 -1.65 9.82 6.81
C VAL A 100 -1.88 9.41 8.26
N ASN A 101 -0.87 9.47 9.13
CA ASN A 101 -0.98 9.04 10.52
C ASN A 101 -1.58 7.63 10.68
N PHE A 102 -1.08 6.67 9.90
CA PHE A 102 -1.49 5.28 9.99
C PHE A 102 -0.88 4.65 11.25
N LYS A 103 -1.58 4.74 12.38
CA LYS A 103 -1.07 4.43 13.70
C LYS A 103 -1.04 2.93 13.99
N THR A 104 0.07 2.50 14.56
CA THR A 104 0.28 1.12 15.01
C THR A 104 0.83 1.07 16.44
N THR A 105 0.82 -0.14 17.03
CA THR A 105 1.60 -0.42 18.24
C THR A 105 3.09 -0.21 17.97
N SER A 106 3.87 -0.05 19.05
CA SER A 106 5.34 0.12 19.00
C SER A 106 6.13 -1.21 18.91
N VAL A 107 5.46 -2.29 18.56
CA VAL A 107 6.12 -3.60 18.40
C VAL A 107 6.69 -3.70 16.99
N HIS A 108 7.94 -3.27 16.82
CA HIS A 108 8.63 -3.34 15.52
C HIS A 108 8.61 -4.74 14.94
N THR A 109 8.53 -4.86 13.61
CA THR A 109 8.44 -6.08 12.79
C THR A 109 7.13 -6.85 12.89
N LYS A 110 6.28 -6.56 13.86
CA LYS A 110 4.97 -7.21 14.10
C LYS A 110 3.95 -6.24 14.69
N ALA A 111 3.98 -4.99 14.24
CA ALA A 111 3.06 -3.97 14.72
C ALA A 111 1.61 -4.31 14.36
N LYS A 112 0.69 -3.88 15.22
CA LYS A 112 -0.75 -4.00 14.98
C LYS A 112 -1.35 -2.62 14.74
N ILE A 113 -2.29 -2.52 13.83
CA ILE A 113 -3.00 -1.28 13.52
C ILE A 113 -3.84 -0.87 14.73
N ILE A 114 -3.73 0.39 15.13
CA ILE A 114 -4.50 1.00 16.21
C ILE A 114 -5.55 1.94 15.65
N ASP A 115 -5.16 2.84 14.75
CA ASP A 115 -6.00 3.89 14.20
C ASP A 115 -5.51 4.35 12.84
N ILE A 116 -6.40 4.88 12.02
CA ILE A 116 -6.11 5.42 10.70
C ILE A 116 -6.78 6.79 10.57
N ASP A 117 -5.98 7.84 10.40
CA ASP A 117 -6.54 9.14 10.06
C ASP A 117 -6.87 9.17 8.56
N THR A 118 -8.16 9.11 8.26
CA THR A 118 -8.66 9.05 6.88
C THR A 118 -8.78 10.43 6.21
N GLN A 119 -8.61 11.53 6.93
CA GLN A 119 -8.89 12.88 6.43
C GLN A 119 -8.01 13.25 5.22
N ILE A 120 -6.72 12.92 5.27
CA ILE A 120 -5.81 13.22 4.17
C ILE A 120 -6.15 12.40 2.93
N ILE A 121 -6.46 11.11 3.13
CA ILE A 121 -6.85 10.22 2.03
C ILE A 121 -8.13 10.72 1.38
N GLN A 122 -9.16 11.02 2.19
CA GLN A 122 -10.44 11.52 1.69
C GLN A 122 -10.26 12.84 0.92
N LYS A 123 -9.48 13.77 1.46
CA LYS A 123 -9.16 15.01 0.76
C LYS A 123 -8.55 14.77 -0.62
N LYS A 124 -7.61 13.81 -0.72
CA LYS A 124 -6.97 13.48 -2.00
C LYS A 124 -7.94 12.85 -3.00
N LEU A 125 -8.86 12.02 -2.53
CA LEU A 125 -9.94 11.48 -3.35
C LEU A 125 -10.87 12.60 -3.84
N ASP A 126 -11.27 13.53 -2.98
CA ASP A 126 -12.13 14.69 -3.30
C ASP A 126 -11.46 15.62 -4.33
N GLU A 127 -10.12 15.73 -4.31
CA GLU A 127 -9.32 16.44 -5.31
C GLU A 127 -9.26 15.70 -6.66
N GLY A 128 -9.87 14.53 -6.77
CA GLY A 128 -9.93 13.70 -7.97
C GLY A 128 -8.73 12.77 -8.18
N ASN A 129 -7.86 12.63 -7.19
CA ASN A 129 -6.70 11.75 -7.32
C ASN A 129 -7.08 10.26 -7.19
N VAL A 130 -6.34 9.42 -7.92
CA VAL A 130 -6.09 8.04 -7.51
C VAL A 130 -5.08 8.09 -6.37
N VAL A 131 -5.40 7.47 -5.24
CA VAL A 131 -4.49 7.38 -4.10
C VAL A 131 -3.70 6.07 -4.19
N VAL A 132 -2.39 6.15 -4.30
CA VAL A 132 -1.50 4.98 -4.27
C VAL A 132 -0.85 4.89 -2.90
N PHE A 133 -1.21 3.86 -2.15
CA PHE A 133 -0.87 3.73 -0.73
C PHE A 133 0.14 2.61 -0.48
N ALA A 134 1.15 2.91 0.32
CA ALA A 134 2.14 1.92 0.73
C ALA A 134 1.56 0.94 1.75
N GLY A 135 1.46 -0.33 1.38
CA GLY A 135 1.06 -1.39 2.30
C GLY A 135 2.15 -1.75 3.31
N PHE A 136 1.84 -2.64 4.23
CA PHE A 136 2.81 -3.28 5.14
C PHE A 136 3.33 -2.39 6.28
N GLN A 137 3.15 -1.10 6.27
CA GLN A 137 3.78 -0.14 7.16
C GLN A 137 2.80 0.66 8.01
N GLY A 138 3.29 1.18 9.11
CA GLY A 138 2.60 2.10 9.99
C GLY A 138 3.58 2.99 10.73
N ILE A 139 3.07 3.77 11.67
CA ILE A 139 3.87 4.61 12.56
C ILE A 139 3.39 4.46 14.00
N THR A 140 4.31 4.55 14.95
CA THR A 140 4.00 4.65 16.37
C THR A 140 3.46 6.04 16.73
N GLU A 141 2.97 6.20 17.95
CA GLU A 141 2.61 7.52 18.48
C GLU A 141 3.78 8.52 18.48
N ASN A 142 5.01 8.01 18.58
CA ASN A 142 6.23 8.82 18.52
C ASN A 142 6.72 9.04 17.08
N ASN A 143 5.89 8.71 16.07
CA ASN A 143 6.21 8.83 14.65
C ASN A 143 7.39 7.96 14.18
N GLU A 144 7.64 6.85 14.84
CA GLU A 144 8.62 5.86 14.38
C GLU A 144 7.96 4.87 13.41
N ILE A 145 8.64 4.56 12.32
CA ILE A 145 8.14 3.64 11.30
C ILE A 145 8.09 2.21 11.83
N THR A 146 7.01 1.51 11.54
CA THR A 146 6.79 0.10 11.89
C THR A 146 6.39 -0.72 10.68
N THR A 147 6.57 -2.03 10.76
CA THR A 147 6.02 -3.00 9.80
C THR A 147 5.03 -3.94 10.47
N LEU A 148 4.03 -4.38 9.68
CA LEU A 148 2.91 -5.21 10.17
C LEU A 148 3.23 -6.72 10.18
N GLY A 149 4.34 -7.13 9.60
CA GLY A 149 4.68 -8.54 9.42
C GLY A 149 4.03 -9.17 8.18
N ARG A 150 4.00 -10.50 8.10
CA ARG A 150 3.49 -11.23 6.93
C ARG A 150 2.03 -10.89 6.63
N GLY A 151 1.70 -10.74 5.35
CA GLY A 151 0.34 -10.38 4.91
C GLY A 151 -0.02 -8.92 5.22
N GLY A 152 0.95 -8.08 5.59
CA GLY A 152 0.72 -6.73 6.04
C GLY A 152 0.07 -5.83 4.99
N SER A 153 0.36 -6.02 3.70
CA SER A 153 -0.29 -5.23 2.63
C SER A 153 -1.77 -5.58 2.45
N ASP A 154 -2.14 -6.86 2.61
CA ASP A 154 -3.55 -7.28 2.61
C ASP A 154 -4.27 -6.69 3.82
N THR A 155 -3.63 -6.76 4.99
CA THR A 155 -4.14 -6.15 6.24
C THR A 155 -4.34 -4.64 6.07
N THR A 156 -3.39 -3.94 5.43
CA THR A 156 -3.52 -2.50 5.12
C THR A 156 -4.74 -2.23 4.26
N ALA A 157 -4.95 -3.00 3.17
CA ALA A 157 -6.07 -2.82 2.26
C ALA A 157 -7.42 -3.01 2.96
N VAL A 158 -7.56 -4.07 3.76
CA VAL A 158 -8.78 -4.35 4.53
C VAL A 158 -9.04 -3.28 5.58
N ALA A 159 -8.01 -2.84 6.30
CA ALA A 159 -8.13 -1.79 7.32
C ALA A 159 -8.54 -0.43 6.71
N LEU A 160 -7.97 -0.06 5.57
CA LEU A 160 -8.39 1.14 4.83
C LEU A 160 -9.84 1.01 4.35
N GLY A 161 -10.24 -0.17 3.86
CA GLY A 161 -11.61 -0.45 3.46
C GLY A 161 -12.61 -0.22 4.59
N ALA A 162 -12.32 -0.74 5.76
CA ALA A 162 -13.15 -0.55 6.95
C ALA A 162 -13.17 0.90 7.42
N ALA A 163 -12.01 1.57 7.49
CA ALA A 163 -11.91 2.94 7.98
C ALA A 163 -12.59 3.97 7.06
N LEU A 164 -12.61 3.72 5.76
CA LEU A 164 -13.19 4.61 4.74
C LEU A 164 -14.59 4.20 4.30
N ASN A 165 -15.15 3.11 4.85
CA ASN A 165 -16.41 2.51 4.41
C ASN A 165 -16.41 2.28 2.89
N ALA A 166 -15.35 1.64 2.38
CA ALA A 166 -15.24 1.35 0.96
C ALA A 166 -16.33 0.38 0.51
N ASP A 167 -16.86 0.61 -0.70
CA ASP A 167 -17.87 -0.25 -1.28
C ASP A 167 -17.29 -1.63 -1.67
N GLU A 168 -15.99 -1.68 -1.99
CA GLU A 168 -15.33 -2.89 -2.46
C GLU A 168 -13.84 -2.90 -2.12
N VAL A 169 -13.33 -4.06 -1.71
CA VAL A 169 -11.90 -4.31 -1.52
C VAL A 169 -11.50 -5.51 -2.36
N GLU A 170 -10.68 -5.28 -3.37
CA GLU A 170 -10.19 -6.29 -4.30
C GLU A 170 -8.73 -6.64 -3.98
N ILE A 171 -8.44 -7.92 -3.75
CA ILE A 171 -7.09 -8.40 -3.55
C ILE A 171 -6.66 -9.20 -4.78
N TYR A 172 -5.69 -8.68 -5.52
CA TYR A 172 -5.12 -9.32 -6.70
C TYR A 172 -3.91 -10.17 -6.30
N THR A 173 -3.97 -11.45 -6.64
CA THR A 173 -2.89 -12.43 -6.42
C THR A 173 -2.37 -12.94 -7.75
N ASP A 174 -1.16 -13.55 -7.76
CA ASP A 174 -0.53 -14.07 -8.98
C ASP A 174 -1.19 -15.33 -9.54
N VAL A 175 -2.05 -15.96 -8.77
CA VAL A 175 -2.82 -17.13 -9.18
C VAL A 175 -4.15 -16.61 -9.68
N ASP A 176 -4.56 -16.95 -10.90
CA ASP A 176 -5.81 -16.56 -11.54
C ASP A 176 -6.91 -16.12 -10.58
N LEU A 177 -7.23 -14.82 -10.62
CA LEU A 177 -8.41 -14.14 -10.06
C LEU A 177 -9.19 -14.91 -8.98
N SER A 178 -8.74 -14.89 -7.75
CA SER A 178 -9.64 -15.10 -6.63
C SER A 178 -10.12 -13.74 -6.12
N LEU A 179 -11.26 -13.31 -6.60
CA LEU A 179 -11.99 -12.19 -6.05
C LEU A 179 -12.51 -12.61 -4.66
N ILE A 180 -11.95 -12.03 -3.61
CA ILE A 180 -12.60 -12.05 -2.30
C ILE A 180 -13.53 -10.84 -2.28
N HIS A 181 -14.80 -11.06 -2.62
CA HIS A 181 -15.85 -10.08 -2.37
C HIS A 181 -16.12 -10.08 -0.86
N ILE A 182 -15.73 -9.03 -0.18
CA ILE A 182 -16.23 -8.74 1.17
C ILE A 182 -17.41 -7.79 0.97
N SER A 183 -18.58 -8.34 0.71
CA SER A 183 -19.83 -7.61 0.90
C SER A 183 -20.21 -7.79 2.36
N GLU A 184 -20.23 -6.71 3.12
CA GLU A 184 -20.84 -6.74 4.45
C GLU A 184 -22.36 -6.97 4.36
N PRO A 185 -22.95 -7.67 5.36
CA PRO A 185 -24.40 -7.85 5.46
C PRO A 185 -25.15 -6.59 5.84
#